data_9e40a2b603cc00f81cab4688c8c9d461
#
_entry.id   9e40a2b603cc00f81cab4688c8c9d461
#
_cell.length_a   1.000
_cell.length_b   1.000
_cell.length_c   1.000
_cell.angle_alpha   90.00
_cell.angle_beta   90.00
_cell.angle_gamma   90.00
#
_symmetry.space_group_name_H-M   'P 1'
#
loop_
_entity.id
_entity.type
_entity.pdbx_description
1 polymer ?
#
loop_
_entity_poly.entity_id
_entity_poly.type
_entity_poly.pdbx_seq_one_letter_code
_entity_poly.pdbx_strand_id
1 'polypeptide(L)'
;VRIECNTIYDNIGKLKSGKHAFLPVSGVILDNVEVELSGGESAFDVIKKACEENVCTDNCKYCKANGVQIEYTYTPAFNNYYIEGIHQIYDKDCGTQSGWMYSVNGNFPDEGSSSYTVSSGDVIVFSFTCNMGEDIGNYY
;
A
#
# COMPACT_ATOMS: atom_id res chain seq x y z
N VAL A 1 10.55 2.47 -1.40
CA VAL A 1 9.13 2.17 -1.20
C VAL A 1 8.71 2.50 0.22
N ARG A 2 7.62 3.20 0.35
CA ARG A 2 6.98 3.48 1.63
C ARG A 2 5.54 2.99 1.57
N ILE A 3 5.07 2.39 2.65
CA ILE A 3 3.67 1.96 2.79
C ILE A 3 3.14 2.55 4.09
N GLU A 4 2.08 3.32 4.01
CA GLU A 4 1.54 4.03 5.17
C GLU A 4 0.02 3.90 5.28
N CYS A 5 -0.47 3.87 6.52
CA CYS A 5 -1.89 3.81 6.83
C CYS A 5 -2.26 4.76 7.98
N ASN A 6 -1.51 5.83 8.13
CA ASN A 6 -1.69 6.80 9.21
C ASN A 6 -3.03 7.52 9.18
N THR A 7 -3.68 7.60 8.02
CA THR A 7 -5.04 8.19 7.90
C THR A 7 -6.07 7.47 8.76
N ILE A 8 -5.85 6.18 9.03
CA ILE A 8 -6.75 5.40 9.88
C ILE A 8 -6.83 5.96 11.29
N TYR A 9 -5.72 6.47 11.83
CA TYR A 9 -5.71 7.04 13.18
C TYR A 9 -6.64 8.25 13.32
N ASP A 10 -6.83 9.02 12.24
CA ASP A 10 -7.78 10.13 12.22
C ASP A 10 -9.22 9.67 12.03
N ASN A 11 -9.42 8.40 11.73
CA ASN A 11 -10.73 7.80 11.44
C ASN A 11 -10.93 6.49 12.22
N ILE A 12 -10.30 6.39 13.38
CA ILE A 12 -10.22 5.12 14.12
C ILE A 12 -11.59 4.53 14.48
N GLY A 13 -12.59 5.37 14.65
CA GLY A 13 -13.96 4.94 14.94
C GLY A 13 -14.66 4.25 13.77
N LYS A 14 -14.12 4.38 12.56
CA LYS A 14 -14.63 3.73 11.37
C LYS A 14 -13.91 2.43 11.05
N LEU A 15 -12.84 2.13 11.75
CA LEU A 15 -12.03 0.94 11.48
C LEU A 15 -12.81 -0.32 11.84
N LYS A 16 -12.83 -1.27 10.90
CA LYS A 16 -13.47 -2.56 11.07
C LYS A 16 -12.93 -3.30 12.30
N SER A 17 -13.83 -3.94 13.01
CA SER A 17 -13.48 -4.72 14.21
C SER A 17 -12.41 -5.77 13.91
N GLY A 18 -11.44 -5.89 14.80
CA GLY A 18 -10.34 -6.86 14.65
C GLY A 18 -9.15 -6.36 13.87
N LYS A 19 -9.20 -5.17 13.29
CA LYS A 19 -8.09 -4.64 12.48
C LYS A 19 -7.08 -3.80 13.25
N HIS A 20 -7.42 -3.38 14.47
CA HIS A 20 -6.52 -2.56 15.31
C HIS A 20 -5.17 -3.23 15.56
N ALA A 21 -5.14 -4.56 15.68
CA ALA A 21 -3.92 -5.33 15.94
C ALA A 21 -2.89 -5.24 14.82
N PHE A 22 -3.31 -4.83 13.61
CA PHE A 22 -2.44 -4.73 12.45
C PHE A 22 -1.94 -3.32 12.19
N LEU A 23 -2.39 -2.33 12.96
CA LEU A 23 -1.94 -0.95 12.79
C LEU A 23 -0.56 -0.76 13.42
N PRO A 24 0.45 -0.35 12.64
CA PRO A 24 1.73 0.03 13.20
C PRO A 24 1.57 1.25 14.11
N VAL A 25 2.36 1.29 15.19
CA VAL A 25 2.32 2.42 16.12
C VAL A 25 2.58 3.75 15.41
N SER A 26 3.51 3.75 14.47
CA SER A 26 3.86 4.95 13.68
C SER A 26 2.86 5.28 12.57
N GLY A 27 1.95 4.37 12.23
CA GLY A 27 1.10 4.50 11.05
C GLY A 27 1.82 4.16 9.74
N VAL A 28 3.05 3.66 9.82
CA VAL A 28 3.89 3.33 8.66
C VAL A 28 4.20 1.84 8.70
N ILE A 29 3.80 1.11 7.66
CA ILE A 29 4.05 -0.33 7.56
C ILE A 29 5.49 -0.60 7.09
N LEU A 30 5.90 0.05 5.99
CA LEU A 30 7.28 0.03 5.51
C LEU A 30 7.78 1.47 5.36
N ASP A 31 8.96 1.77 5.86
CA ASP A 31 9.51 3.12 5.87
C ASP A 31 10.72 3.23 4.93
N ASN A 32 10.46 3.68 3.70
CA ASN A 32 11.48 3.97 2.70
C ASN A 32 12.49 2.85 2.49
N VAL A 33 11.99 1.62 2.28
CA VAL A 33 12.85 0.49 1.95
C VAL A 33 13.31 0.56 0.50
N GLU A 34 14.55 0.16 0.25
CA GLU A 34 15.08 0.10 -1.10
C GLU A 34 14.69 -1.23 -1.76
N VAL A 35 14.32 -1.15 -3.04
CA VAL A 35 14.05 -2.32 -3.87
C VAL A 35 14.94 -2.26 -5.09
N GLU A 36 15.70 -3.31 -5.32
CA GLU A 36 16.57 -3.41 -6.48
C GLU A 36 15.76 -3.71 -7.75
N LEU A 37 16.01 -2.95 -8.81
CA LEU A 37 15.32 -3.14 -10.08
C LEU A 37 16.17 -3.95 -11.05
N SER A 38 15.51 -4.85 -11.79
CA SER A 38 16.13 -5.61 -12.89
C SER A 38 15.87 -4.97 -14.25
N GLY A 39 14.82 -4.17 -14.36
CA GLY A 39 14.37 -3.49 -15.56
C GLY A 39 12.96 -3.90 -15.96
N GLY A 40 12.11 -2.92 -16.23
CA GLY A 40 10.75 -3.15 -16.68
C GLY A 40 9.72 -3.44 -15.60
N GLU A 41 10.10 -3.39 -14.32
CA GLU A 41 9.15 -3.63 -13.23
C GLU A 41 8.10 -2.53 -13.17
N SER A 42 6.86 -2.93 -12.84
CA SER A 42 5.77 -2.01 -12.55
C SER A 42 5.82 -1.59 -11.08
N ALA A 43 5.05 -0.55 -10.74
CA ALA A 43 4.87 -0.16 -9.33
C ALA A 43 4.31 -1.33 -8.52
N PHE A 44 3.40 -2.12 -9.10
CA PHE A 44 2.88 -3.34 -8.46
C PHE A 44 4.00 -4.35 -8.17
N ASP A 45 4.87 -4.61 -9.14
CA ASP A 45 5.98 -5.55 -8.96
C ASP A 45 6.90 -5.11 -7.81
N VAL A 46 7.17 -3.82 -7.74
CA VAL A 46 8.05 -3.25 -6.73
C VAL A 46 7.45 -3.31 -5.34
N ILE A 47 6.15 -3.00 -5.20
CA ILE A 47 5.48 -3.10 -3.89
C ILE A 47 5.43 -4.55 -3.42
N LYS A 48 5.15 -5.47 -4.32
CA LYS A 48 5.12 -6.90 -4.02
C LYS A 48 6.47 -7.38 -3.51
N LYS A 49 7.54 -7.01 -4.21
CA LYS A 49 8.91 -7.36 -3.81
C LYS A 49 9.28 -6.74 -2.46
N ALA A 50 8.93 -5.48 -2.23
CA ALA A 50 9.17 -4.81 -0.95
C ALA A 50 8.49 -5.54 0.20
N CYS A 51 7.24 -5.97 0.01
CA CYS A 51 6.51 -6.73 1.02
C CYS A 51 7.12 -8.10 1.29
N GLU A 52 7.55 -8.80 0.24
CA GLU A 52 8.15 -10.13 0.37
C GLU A 52 9.51 -10.10 1.10
N GLU A 53 10.27 -9.04 0.92
CA GLU A 53 11.65 -8.94 1.43
C GLU A 53 11.78 -8.25 2.78
N ASN A 54 10.69 -7.69 3.32
CA ASN A 54 10.75 -6.89 4.53
C ASN A 54 9.68 -7.29 5.53
N VAL A 55 9.93 -6.94 6.80
CA VAL A 55 8.92 -7.03 7.87
C VAL A 55 8.42 -5.63 8.17
N CYS A 56 7.24 -5.52 8.79
CA CYS A 56 6.69 -4.22 9.14
C CYS A 56 7.57 -3.49 10.18
N THR A 57 7.39 -2.18 10.29
CA THR A 57 8.19 -1.36 11.22
C THR A 57 8.12 -1.81 12.67
N ASP A 58 6.99 -2.41 13.09
CA ASP A 58 6.81 -2.93 14.45
C ASP A 58 7.37 -4.34 14.62
N ASN A 59 7.96 -4.93 13.55
CA ASN A 59 8.52 -6.27 13.58
C ASN A 59 7.55 -7.29 14.18
N CYS A 60 6.28 -7.24 13.77
CA CYS A 60 5.22 -8.05 14.35
C CYS A 60 5.35 -9.53 14.00
N LYS A 61 4.71 -10.38 14.78
CA LYS A 61 4.75 -11.84 14.57
C LYS A 61 4.18 -12.29 13.24
N TYR A 62 3.26 -11.52 12.65
CA TYR A 62 2.62 -11.85 11.38
C TYR A 62 3.57 -11.71 10.19
N CYS A 63 4.57 -10.83 10.29
CA CYS A 63 5.53 -10.56 9.21
C CYS A 63 6.76 -11.46 9.25
N LYS A 64 7.11 -12.02 10.39
CA LYS A 64 8.41 -12.70 10.61
C LYS A 64 8.67 -13.88 9.67
N ALA A 65 7.64 -14.62 9.30
CA ALA A 65 7.80 -15.83 8.49
C ALA A 65 7.77 -15.55 6.99
N ASN A 66 6.94 -14.60 6.53
CA ASN A 66 6.59 -14.44 5.11
C ASN A 66 6.65 -13.00 4.61
N GLY A 67 7.21 -12.09 5.39
CA GLY A 67 7.20 -10.66 5.05
C GLY A 67 5.85 -10.01 5.32
N VAL A 68 5.65 -8.82 4.75
CA VAL A 68 4.39 -8.10 4.86
C VAL A 68 3.36 -8.75 3.93
N GLN A 69 2.19 -9.09 4.48
CA GLN A 69 1.12 -9.69 3.69
C GLN A 69 0.60 -8.68 2.66
N ILE A 70 0.43 -9.15 1.42
CA ILE A 70 -0.17 -8.38 0.34
C ILE A 70 -1.17 -9.28 -0.39
N GLU A 71 -2.35 -8.76 -0.68
CA GLU A 71 -3.38 -9.48 -1.41
C GLU A 71 -3.85 -8.66 -2.61
N TYR A 72 -3.99 -9.34 -3.75
CA TYR A 72 -4.31 -8.70 -5.01
C TYR A 72 -5.16 -9.60 -5.88
N THR A 73 -5.91 -8.98 -6.82
CA THR A 73 -6.76 -9.68 -7.77
C THR A 73 -6.41 -9.20 -9.18
N TYR A 74 -6.30 -10.13 -10.13
CA TYR A 74 -6.12 -9.80 -11.53
C TYR A 74 -7.48 -9.55 -12.17
N THR A 75 -7.61 -8.42 -12.88
CA THR A 75 -8.83 -8.05 -13.59
C THR A 75 -8.58 -8.13 -15.10
N PRO A 76 -9.03 -9.21 -15.77
CA PRO A 76 -8.74 -9.41 -17.21
C PRO A 76 -9.23 -8.27 -18.11
N ALA A 77 -10.36 -7.65 -17.77
CA ALA A 77 -10.94 -6.56 -18.56
C ALA A 77 -10.01 -5.35 -18.69
N PHE A 78 -9.16 -5.11 -17.67
CA PHE A 78 -8.23 -3.99 -17.62
C PHE A 78 -6.77 -4.44 -17.73
N ASN A 79 -6.53 -5.75 -17.83
CA ASN A 79 -5.19 -6.33 -17.83
C ASN A 79 -4.35 -5.77 -16.69
N ASN A 80 -4.90 -5.78 -15.49
CA ASN A 80 -4.30 -5.10 -14.34
C ASN A 80 -4.46 -5.91 -13.06
N TYR A 81 -3.46 -5.81 -12.18
CA TYR A 81 -3.53 -6.33 -10.82
C TYR A 81 -3.98 -5.22 -9.88
N TYR A 82 -5.02 -5.48 -9.12
CA TYR A 82 -5.55 -4.56 -8.13
C TYR A 82 -5.17 -5.01 -6.73
N ILE A 83 -4.54 -4.13 -5.96
CA ILE A 83 -4.15 -4.43 -4.58
C ILE A 83 -5.35 -4.18 -3.67
N GLU A 84 -5.85 -5.26 -3.08
CA GLU A 84 -7.00 -5.21 -2.18
C GLU A 84 -6.61 -4.94 -0.74
N GLY A 85 -5.48 -5.48 -0.31
CA GLY A 85 -5.05 -5.38 1.07
C GLY A 85 -3.55 -5.47 1.25
N ILE A 86 -3.04 -4.77 2.25
CA ILE A 86 -1.66 -4.84 2.69
C ILE A 86 -1.68 -4.92 4.21
N HIS A 87 -0.92 -5.88 4.77
CA HIS A 87 -0.79 -6.07 6.22
C HIS A 87 -2.15 -6.22 6.91
N GLN A 88 -3.04 -7.03 6.31
CA GLN A 88 -4.40 -7.31 6.78
C GLN A 88 -5.34 -6.11 6.80
N ILE A 89 -4.96 -5.00 6.16
CA ILE A 89 -5.79 -3.81 6.02
C ILE A 89 -6.27 -3.74 4.58
N TYR A 90 -7.58 -3.87 4.39
CA TYR A 90 -8.23 -4.02 3.09
C TYR A 90 -9.09 -2.83 2.73
N ASP A 91 -9.43 -2.74 1.45
CA ASP A 91 -10.44 -1.80 0.98
C ASP A 91 -11.68 -1.85 1.86
N LYS A 92 -12.22 -0.69 2.17
CA LYS A 92 -13.44 -0.53 2.99
C LYS A 92 -13.30 -0.92 4.46
N ASP A 93 -12.10 -1.27 4.91
CA ASP A 93 -11.90 -1.58 6.33
C ASP A 93 -12.04 -0.36 7.24
N CYS A 94 -11.95 0.85 6.69
CA CYS A 94 -12.10 2.09 7.45
C CYS A 94 -13.11 3.04 6.78
N GLY A 95 -14.28 2.52 6.47
CA GLY A 95 -15.35 3.26 5.80
C GLY A 95 -15.47 2.91 4.33
N THR A 96 -16.62 3.26 3.74
CA THR A 96 -16.98 2.86 2.37
C THR A 96 -16.09 3.48 1.29
N GLN A 97 -15.36 4.56 1.62
CA GLN A 97 -14.49 5.28 0.70
C GLN A 97 -13.01 5.02 0.97
N SER A 98 -12.70 3.97 1.73
CA SER A 98 -11.33 3.65 2.09
C SER A 98 -10.72 2.60 1.16
N GLY A 99 -9.41 2.69 0.99
CA GLY A 99 -8.65 1.77 0.15
C GLY A 99 -7.21 2.22 -0.03
N TRP A 100 -6.47 1.47 -0.84
CA TRP A 100 -5.08 1.74 -1.11
C TRP A 100 -4.90 2.55 -2.39
N MET A 101 -4.06 3.56 -2.36
CA MET A 101 -3.65 4.35 -3.51
C MET A 101 -2.14 4.49 -3.54
N TYR A 102 -1.55 4.71 -4.73
CA TYR A 102 -0.11 4.87 -4.85
C TYR A 102 0.27 6.18 -5.50
N SER A 103 1.43 6.69 -5.12
CA SER A 103 2.06 7.83 -5.77
C SER A 103 3.47 7.48 -6.20
N VAL A 104 3.96 8.20 -7.21
CA VAL A 104 5.34 8.09 -7.68
C VAL A 104 5.92 9.50 -7.68
N ASN A 105 6.97 9.71 -6.90
CA ASN A 105 7.62 11.02 -6.75
C ASN A 105 6.63 12.14 -6.39
N GLY A 106 5.62 11.81 -5.56
CA GLY A 106 4.61 12.75 -5.10
C GLY A 106 3.43 12.96 -6.03
N ASN A 107 3.39 12.29 -7.18
CA ASN A 107 2.30 12.39 -8.14
C ASN A 107 1.47 11.11 -8.14
N PHE A 108 0.15 11.25 -8.29
CA PHE A 108 -0.76 10.11 -8.34
C PHE A 108 -1.05 9.78 -9.82
N PRO A 109 -0.49 8.67 -10.35
CA PRO A 109 -0.71 8.31 -11.76
C PRO A 109 -2.17 7.95 -12.04
N ASP A 110 -2.63 8.22 -13.28
CA ASP A 110 -3.98 7.88 -13.72
C ASP A 110 -4.13 6.42 -14.13
N GLU A 111 -3.08 5.64 -14.04
CA GLU A 111 -3.09 4.23 -14.40
C GLU A 111 -2.91 3.35 -13.16
N GLY A 112 -3.33 2.08 -13.28
CA GLY A 112 -3.16 1.11 -12.22
C GLY A 112 -1.68 0.82 -11.95
N SER A 113 -1.37 0.36 -10.74
CA SER A 113 0.01 0.14 -10.33
C SER A 113 0.76 -0.89 -11.18
N SER A 114 0.07 -1.88 -11.74
CA SER A 114 0.71 -2.88 -12.60
C SER A 114 0.94 -2.38 -14.03
N SER A 115 0.40 -1.23 -14.40
CA SER A 115 0.60 -0.60 -15.71
C SER A 115 1.67 0.49 -15.71
N TYR A 116 2.08 0.95 -14.53
CA TYR A 116 3.09 1.99 -14.39
C TYR A 116 4.48 1.39 -14.28
N THR A 117 5.35 1.66 -15.25
CA THR A 117 6.75 1.19 -15.22
C THR A 117 7.59 2.16 -14.40
N VAL A 118 8.29 1.64 -13.39
CA VAL A 118 9.13 2.45 -12.52
C VAL A 118 10.54 2.60 -13.08
N SER A 119 11.22 3.65 -12.66
CA SER A 119 12.61 3.93 -13.01
C SER A 119 13.47 3.99 -11.75
N SER A 120 14.76 3.75 -11.92
CA SER A 120 15.72 3.86 -10.82
C SER A 120 15.66 5.25 -10.19
N GLY A 121 15.61 5.30 -8.87
CA GLY A 121 15.50 6.56 -8.12
C GLY A 121 14.07 7.00 -7.83
N ASP A 122 13.06 6.32 -8.38
CA ASP A 122 11.66 6.65 -8.08
C ASP A 122 11.33 6.38 -6.61
N VAL A 123 10.56 7.30 -6.03
CA VAL A 123 10.02 7.16 -4.68
C VAL A 123 8.55 6.76 -4.80
N ILE A 124 8.25 5.53 -4.41
CA ILE A 124 6.91 4.95 -4.53
C ILE A 124 6.30 4.87 -3.15
N VAL A 125 5.11 5.45 -3.00
CA VAL A 125 4.36 5.44 -1.74
C VAL A 125 2.99 4.82 -1.97
N PHE A 126 2.69 3.77 -1.22
CA PHE A 126 1.34 3.24 -1.13
C PHE A 126 0.71 3.76 0.15
N SER A 127 -0.39 4.47 0.03
CA SER A 127 -1.07 5.10 1.15
C SER A 127 -2.49 4.59 1.26
N PHE A 128 -2.90 4.26 2.49
CA PHE A 128 -4.29 3.97 2.76
C PHE A 128 -5.03 5.29 2.91
N THR A 129 -6.10 5.45 2.13
CA THR A 129 -6.99 6.60 2.23
C THR A 129 -8.31 6.21 2.86
N CYS A 130 -8.87 7.09 3.67
CA CYS A 130 -10.21 6.90 4.24
C CYS A 130 -11.27 7.74 3.51
N ASN A 131 -10.86 8.54 2.53
CA ASN A 131 -11.76 9.47 1.82
C ASN A 131 -11.39 9.63 0.34
N MET A 132 -11.32 8.52 -0.38
CA MET A 132 -11.07 8.48 -1.84
C MET A 132 -9.85 9.30 -2.30
N GLY A 133 -8.80 9.35 -1.49
CA GLY A 133 -7.55 10.02 -1.82
C GLY A 133 -7.43 11.44 -1.30
N GLU A 134 -8.52 12.08 -0.91
CA GLU A 134 -8.53 13.47 -0.47
C GLU A 134 -7.62 13.70 0.74
N ASP A 135 -7.65 12.78 1.71
CA ASP A 135 -6.87 12.85 2.94
C ASP A 135 -5.37 12.56 2.76
N ILE A 136 -4.96 12.13 1.58
CA ILE A 136 -3.55 11.89 1.23
C ILE A 136 -3.06 12.84 0.12
N GLY A 137 -3.85 13.85 -0.23
CA GLY A 137 -3.46 14.86 -1.21
C GLY A 137 -3.80 14.55 -2.66
N ASN A 138 -4.58 13.52 -2.92
CA ASN A 138 -5.04 13.16 -4.26
C ASN A 138 -6.43 13.76 -4.49
N TYR A 139 -6.49 14.96 -5.02
CA TYR A 139 -7.75 15.66 -5.31
C TYR A 139 -8.18 15.38 -6.75
N TYR A 140 -9.47 15.10 -6.90
CA TYR A 140 -10.10 14.88 -8.21
C TYR A 140 -10.74 16.15 -8.72
#